data_f7d5be2bbfc89e2e40ff454a709c24b9
#
_entry.id   f7d5be2bbfc89e2e40ff454a709c24b9
#
_cell.length_a   1.000
_cell.length_b   1.000
_cell.length_c   1.000
_cell.angle_alpha   90.00
_cell.angle_beta   90.00
_cell.angle_gamma   90.00
#
_symmetry.space_group_name_H-M   'P 1'
#
loop_
_entity.id
_entity.type
_entity.pdbx_description
1 polymer ?
#
loop_
_entity_poly.entity_id
_entity_poly.type
_entity_poly.pdbx_seq_one_letter_code
_entity_poly.pdbx_strand_id
1 'polypeptide(L)'
;MSISANEIKKVRSLSEKKFRDRLGLFCVEGEKMVEEAMRSRFDVEKVYRKEEIGEEAMSKISALSSPSPSLAVVRKPKDINLSSDSDLSSCLGKSGLFLALDTIRDPGNLGTILRIADWFGIDAVFAAPDTVDVFNPKVVQATMG
;
A
#
# COMPACT_ATOMS: atom_id res chain seq x y z
N MET A 1 25.21 -5.35 0.49
CA MET A 1 24.91 -5.14 -0.96
C MET A 1 24.68 -3.68 -1.24
N SER A 2 25.22 -3.14 -2.31
CA SER A 2 24.92 -1.74 -2.66
C SER A 2 23.66 -1.68 -3.54
N ILE A 3 22.73 -0.82 -3.18
CA ILE A 3 21.58 -0.51 -4.02
C ILE A 3 22.01 0.42 -5.18
N SER A 4 21.57 0.15 -6.40
CA SER A 4 21.91 0.97 -7.56
C SER A 4 21.16 2.31 -7.58
N ALA A 5 21.73 3.32 -8.25
CA ALA A 5 21.06 4.62 -8.42
C ALA A 5 19.70 4.50 -9.14
N ASN A 6 19.57 3.57 -10.08
CA ASN A 6 18.31 3.32 -10.78
C ASN A 6 17.25 2.69 -9.86
N GLU A 7 17.64 1.81 -8.97
CA GLU A 7 16.74 1.24 -7.96
C GLU A 7 16.26 2.32 -6.98
N ILE A 8 17.18 3.16 -6.48
CA ILE A 8 16.80 4.29 -5.62
C ILE A 8 15.77 5.18 -6.33
N LYS A 9 16.02 5.53 -7.59
CA LYS A 9 15.08 6.35 -8.39
C LYS A 9 13.74 5.64 -8.57
N LYS A 10 13.73 4.33 -8.86
CA LYS A 10 12.52 3.52 -8.99
C LYS A 10 11.71 3.55 -7.69
N VAL A 11 12.32 3.22 -6.55
CA VAL A 11 11.62 3.16 -5.26
C VAL A 11 11.09 4.52 -4.85
N ARG A 12 11.88 5.58 -4.96
CA ARG A 12 11.42 6.96 -4.68
C ARG A 12 10.22 7.37 -5.52
N SER A 13 10.18 6.98 -6.77
CA SER A 13 9.07 7.35 -7.67
C SER A 13 7.73 6.78 -7.19
N LEU A 14 7.72 5.72 -6.39
CA LEU A 14 6.52 5.11 -5.86
C LEU A 14 5.79 5.98 -4.80
N SER A 15 6.38 7.10 -4.38
CA SER A 15 5.68 8.14 -3.61
C SER A 15 4.56 8.80 -4.43
N GLU A 16 4.65 8.79 -5.76
CA GLU A 16 3.68 9.39 -6.67
C GLU A 16 2.75 8.35 -7.29
N LYS A 17 1.44 8.63 -7.26
CA LYS A 17 0.40 7.72 -7.78
C LYS A 17 0.64 7.29 -9.23
N LYS A 18 1.02 8.24 -10.12
CA LYS A 18 1.27 7.95 -11.54
C LYS A 18 2.32 6.86 -11.76
N PHE A 19 3.35 6.82 -10.91
CA PHE A 19 4.39 5.78 -11.01
C PHE A 19 3.95 4.47 -10.39
N ARG A 20 3.19 4.50 -9.27
CA ARG A 20 2.58 3.29 -8.71
C ARG A 20 1.68 2.60 -9.72
N ASP A 21 0.83 3.37 -10.40
CA ASP A 21 -0.08 2.82 -11.41
C ASP A 21 0.67 2.29 -12.61
N ARG A 22 1.67 3.03 -13.11
CA ARG A 22 2.47 2.61 -14.27
C ARG A 22 3.29 1.36 -14.00
N LEU A 23 3.90 1.26 -12.83
CA LEU A 23 4.77 0.14 -12.46
C LEU A 23 4.00 -1.02 -11.82
N GLY A 24 2.77 -0.79 -11.38
CA GLY A 24 1.99 -1.78 -10.63
C GLY A 24 2.61 -2.13 -9.28
N LEU A 25 3.25 -1.14 -8.62
CA LEU A 25 4.01 -1.33 -7.39
C LEU A 25 3.63 -0.28 -6.35
N PHE A 26 3.83 -0.61 -5.08
CA PHE A 26 3.77 0.33 -3.97
C PHE A 26 4.80 -0.03 -2.89
N CYS A 27 5.01 0.87 -1.94
CA CYS A 27 5.96 0.66 -0.84
C CYS A 27 5.25 0.38 0.47
N VAL A 28 5.87 -0.50 1.25
CA VAL A 28 5.53 -0.78 2.66
C VAL A 28 6.78 -0.53 3.47
N GLU A 29 6.70 0.30 4.51
CA GLU A 29 7.85 0.72 5.31
C GLU A 29 7.62 0.45 6.80
N GLY A 30 8.64 -0.11 7.46
CA GLY A 30 8.62 -0.53 8.85
C GLY A 30 8.73 -2.04 9.02
N GLU A 31 9.48 -2.51 10.02
CA GLU A 31 9.74 -3.94 10.23
C GLU A 31 8.45 -4.75 10.33
N LYS A 32 7.55 -4.35 11.21
CA LYS A 32 6.26 -5.04 11.39
C LYS A 32 5.46 -5.08 10.09
N MET A 33 5.36 -3.97 9.39
CA MET A 33 4.60 -3.89 8.14
C MET A 33 5.22 -4.72 7.02
N VAL A 34 6.54 -4.75 6.93
CA VAL A 34 7.26 -5.60 5.97
C VAL A 34 7.04 -7.08 6.29
N GLU A 35 7.08 -7.47 7.57
CA GLU A 35 6.77 -8.84 7.99
C GLU A 35 5.33 -9.23 7.66
N GLU A 36 4.37 -8.37 7.93
CA GLU A 36 2.96 -8.61 7.59
C GLU A 36 2.77 -8.75 6.07
N ALA A 37 3.40 -7.88 5.27
CA ALA A 37 3.37 -8.00 3.81
C ALA A 37 3.94 -9.35 3.34
N MET A 38 5.06 -9.80 3.91
CA MET A 38 5.69 -11.07 3.56
C MET A 38 4.84 -12.29 3.96
N ARG A 39 4.03 -12.18 5.02
CA ARG A 39 3.11 -13.26 5.48
C ARG A 39 1.77 -13.22 4.76
N SER A 40 1.47 -12.12 4.10
CA SER A 40 0.20 -11.89 3.41
C SER A 40 0.15 -12.60 2.04
N ARG A 41 -0.95 -12.36 1.32
CA ARG A 41 -1.10 -12.82 -0.08
C ARG A 41 -0.47 -11.85 -1.10
N PHE A 42 0.12 -10.76 -0.63
CA PHE A 42 0.79 -9.81 -1.52
C PHE A 42 2.08 -10.41 -2.10
N ASP A 43 2.35 -10.12 -3.35
CA ASP A 43 3.60 -10.47 -4.03
C ASP A 43 4.66 -9.40 -3.69
N VAL A 44 5.57 -9.74 -2.79
CA VAL A 44 6.68 -8.88 -2.38
C VAL A 44 7.80 -9.00 -3.40
N GLU A 45 8.02 -7.95 -4.19
CA GLU A 45 9.05 -7.94 -5.25
C GLU A 45 10.46 -7.85 -4.66
N LYS A 46 10.66 -7.01 -3.66
CA LYS A 46 11.97 -6.83 -3.02
C LYS A 46 11.86 -6.21 -1.64
N VAL A 47 12.72 -6.67 -0.72
CA VAL A 47 12.90 -6.09 0.61
C VAL A 47 14.27 -5.41 0.67
N TYR A 48 14.30 -4.20 1.21
CA TYR A 48 15.52 -3.45 1.52
C TYR A 48 15.66 -3.34 3.03
N ARG A 49 16.85 -3.67 3.54
CA ARG A 49 17.19 -3.56 4.95
C ARG A 49 18.32 -2.55 5.13
N LYS A 50 18.19 -1.70 6.14
CA LYS A 50 19.18 -0.67 6.45
C LYS A 50 20.58 -1.27 6.67
N GLU A 51 20.65 -2.43 7.29
CA GLU A 51 21.91 -3.17 7.53
C GLU A 51 22.60 -3.64 6.23
N GLU A 52 21.82 -3.85 5.15
CA GLU A 52 22.34 -4.32 3.86
C GLU A 52 22.74 -3.18 2.92
N ILE A 53 21.92 -2.12 2.86
CA ILE A 53 22.10 -1.03 1.90
C ILE A 53 22.70 0.24 2.49
N GLY A 54 22.78 0.32 3.82
CA GLY A 54 23.29 1.48 4.57
C GLY A 54 22.24 2.56 4.82
N GLU A 55 22.52 3.39 5.83
CA GLU A 55 21.61 4.44 6.29
C GLU A 55 21.34 5.51 5.22
N GLU A 56 22.37 5.93 4.50
CA GLU A 56 22.24 6.94 3.44
C GLU A 56 21.31 6.48 2.31
N ALA A 57 21.45 5.22 1.88
CA ALA A 57 20.60 4.66 0.85
C ALA A 57 19.17 4.48 1.34
N MET A 58 18.98 4.02 2.58
CA MET A 58 17.66 3.89 3.20
C MET A 58 16.96 5.25 3.29
N SER A 59 17.67 6.31 3.71
CA SER A 59 17.13 7.68 3.75
C SER A 59 16.69 8.20 2.39
N LYS A 60 17.33 7.76 1.31
CA LYS A 60 16.97 8.16 -0.06
C LYS A 60 15.71 7.48 -0.57
N ILE A 61 15.39 6.29 -0.10
CA ILE A 61 14.21 5.52 -0.55
C ILE A 61 13.01 5.63 0.38
N SER A 62 13.23 6.04 1.62
CA SER A 62 12.18 6.20 2.63
C SER A 62 11.22 7.33 2.29
N ALA A 63 9.93 7.12 2.58
CA ALA A 63 8.90 8.15 2.55
C ALA A 63 8.70 8.83 3.92
N LEU A 64 9.36 8.33 4.97
CA LEU A 64 9.26 8.84 6.33
C LEU A 64 10.35 9.88 6.62
N SER A 65 10.06 10.82 7.51
CA SER A 65 11.04 11.80 8.00
C SER A 65 12.16 11.13 8.80
N SER A 66 11.86 10.02 9.47
CA SER A 66 12.83 9.15 10.11
C SER A 66 12.74 7.77 9.46
N PRO A 67 13.72 7.38 8.64
CA PRO A 67 13.69 6.12 7.91
C PRO A 67 13.61 4.91 8.82
N SER A 68 12.75 3.97 8.50
CA SER A 68 12.65 2.69 9.18
C SER A 68 13.81 1.76 8.82
N PRO A 69 14.10 0.73 9.63
CA PRO A 69 15.13 -0.25 9.33
C PRO A 69 14.86 -1.10 8.08
N SER A 70 13.61 -1.19 7.65
CA SER A 70 13.21 -1.99 6.49
C SER A 70 12.11 -1.34 5.65
N LEU A 71 12.16 -1.60 4.34
CA LEU A 71 11.20 -1.18 3.34
C LEU A 71 11.00 -2.32 2.33
N ALA A 72 9.75 -2.60 1.96
CA ALA A 72 9.42 -3.55 0.92
C ALA A 72 8.76 -2.86 -0.27
N VAL A 73 9.10 -3.31 -1.47
CA VAL A 73 8.39 -3.02 -2.71
C VAL A 73 7.46 -4.18 -3.01
N VAL A 74 6.19 -3.89 -3.17
CA VAL A 74 5.10 -4.87 -3.25
C VAL A 74 4.31 -4.64 -4.53
N ARG A 75 3.87 -5.71 -5.19
CA ARG A 75 2.99 -5.61 -6.35
C ARG A 75 1.59 -5.21 -5.93
N LYS A 76 1.03 -4.25 -6.63
CA LYS A 76 -0.39 -3.94 -6.50
C LYS A 76 -1.21 -5.14 -6.96
N PRO A 77 -2.28 -5.50 -6.25
CA PRO A 77 -3.25 -6.44 -6.77
C PRO A 77 -3.85 -5.91 -8.07
N LYS A 78 -4.33 -6.80 -8.93
CA LYS A 78 -5.04 -6.40 -10.14
C LYS A 78 -6.29 -5.62 -9.76
N ASP A 79 -6.54 -4.53 -10.49
CA ASP A 79 -7.75 -3.75 -10.30
C ASP A 79 -8.98 -4.62 -10.61
N ILE A 80 -9.97 -4.57 -9.73
CA ILE A 80 -11.27 -5.18 -9.97
C ILE A 80 -12.05 -4.19 -10.83
N ASN A 81 -12.43 -4.63 -12.04
CA ASN A 81 -13.27 -3.82 -12.90
C ASN A 81 -14.74 -3.96 -12.48
N LEU A 82 -15.22 -2.98 -11.71
CA LEU A 82 -16.61 -2.93 -11.23
C LEU A 82 -17.62 -2.54 -12.32
N SER A 83 -17.21 -2.39 -13.57
CA SER A 83 -18.10 -2.06 -14.67
C SER A 83 -18.96 -3.25 -15.15
N SER A 84 -18.69 -4.45 -14.68
CA SER A 84 -19.51 -5.63 -14.97
C SER A 84 -20.29 -6.08 -13.72
N ASP A 85 -21.56 -6.44 -13.91
CA ASP A 85 -22.41 -6.97 -12.82
C ASP A 85 -21.85 -8.25 -12.22
N SER A 86 -21.10 -9.05 -12.98
CA SER A 86 -20.46 -10.27 -12.51
C SER A 86 -19.34 -9.98 -11.52
N ASP A 87 -18.53 -8.96 -11.78
CA ASP A 87 -17.43 -8.58 -10.88
C ASP A 87 -17.95 -7.96 -9.59
N LEU A 88 -18.97 -7.11 -9.68
CA LEU A 88 -19.64 -6.55 -8.52
C LEU A 88 -20.28 -7.65 -7.68
N SER A 89 -20.99 -8.57 -8.29
CA SER A 89 -21.62 -9.70 -7.61
C SER A 89 -20.62 -10.62 -6.92
N SER A 90 -19.44 -10.82 -7.50
CA SER A 90 -18.36 -11.62 -6.91
C SER A 90 -17.75 -10.94 -5.69
N CYS A 91 -17.67 -9.59 -5.70
CA CYS A 91 -17.17 -8.80 -4.56
C CYS A 91 -18.19 -8.73 -3.42
N LEU A 92 -19.48 -8.54 -3.73
CA LEU A 92 -20.52 -8.34 -2.74
C LEU A 92 -21.00 -9.64 -2.09
N GLY A 93 -20.80 -10.78 -2.75
CA GLY A 93 -21.36 -12.04 -2.27
C GLY A 93 -22.89 -11.99 -2.14
N LYS A 94 -23.46 -12.93 -1.39
CA LYS A 94 -24.92 -12.98 -1.16
C LYS A 94 -25.35 -12.28 0.13
N SER A 95 -24.44 -12.06 1.06
CA SER A 95 -24.65 -11.32 2.32
C SER A 95 -23.32 -10.82 2.82
N GLY A 96 -23.28 -9.62 3.36
CA GLY A 96 -22.06 -9.04 3.90
C GLY A 96 -22.29 -7.63 4.45
N LEU A 97 -21.28 -7.11 5.12
CA LEU A 97 -21.25 -5.75 5.61
C LEU A 97 -20.24 -4.96 4.73
N PHE A 98 -20.72 -3.89 4.13
CA PHE A 98 -19.95 -3.10 3.18
C PHE A 98 -19.82 -1.65 3.66
N LEU A 99 -18.72 -1.02 3.33
CA LEU A 99 -18.45 0.37 3.64
C LEU A 99 -18.25 1.15 2.34
N ALA A 100 -18.99 2.24 2.19
CA ALA A 100 -18.81 3.17 1.08
C ALA A 100 -18.19 4.48 1.59
N LEU A 101 -17.13 4.94 0.93
CA LEU A 101 -16.41 6.14 1.26
C LEU A 101 -16.60 7.19 0.18
N ASP A 102 -17.13 8.33 0.58
CA ASP A 102 -17.30 9.49 -0.29
C ASP A 102 -16.21 10.52 0.00
N THR A 103 -15.28 10.66 -0.94
CA THR A 103 -14.28 11.74 -0.96
C THR A 103 -13.44 11.86 0.31
N ILE A 104 -12.90 10.74 0.80
CA ILE A 104 -11.93 10.74 1.91
C ILE A 104 -10.57 11.16 1.36
N ARG A 105 -10.09 12.36 1.71
CA ARG A 105 -8.86 12.94 1.16
C ARG A 105 -7.66 12.81 2.09
N ASP A 106 -7.88 12.78 3.39
CA ASP A 106 -6.79 12.66 4.37
C ASP A 106 -6.27 11.21 4.44
N PRO A 107 -4.97 10.99 4.16
CA PRO A 107 -4.36 9.66 4.18
C PRO A 107 -4.46 8.96 5.55
N GLY A 108 -4.29 9.72 6.63
CA GLY A 108 -4.39 9.20 7.99
C GLY A 108 -5.80 8.70 8.31
N ASN A 109 -6.82 9.44 7.90
CA ASN A 109 -8.22 9.05 8.07
C ASN A 109 -8.53 7.78 7.26
N LEU A 110 -8.12 7.72 6.01
CA LEU A 110 -8.34 6.51 5.20
C LEU A 110 -7.68 5.29 5.81
N GLY A 111 -6.42 5.38 6.22
CA GLY A 111 -5.72 4.27 6.88
C GLY A 111 -6.41 3.82 8.17
N THR A 112 -6.90 4.75 8.97
CA THR A 112 -7.68 4.44 10.19
C THR A 112 -9.00 3.75 9.86
N ILE A 113 -9.71 4.20 8.83
CA ILE A 113 -10.95 3.57 8.37
C ILE A 113 -10.70 2.14 7.91
N LEU A 114 -9.62 1.90 7.16
CA LEU A 114 -9.24 0.56 6.71
C LEU A 114 -8.91 -0.37 7.89
N ARG A 115 -8.23 0.14 8.94
CA ARG A 115 -8.01 -0.63 10.18
C ARG A 115 -9.31 -1.00 10.86
N ILE A 116 -10.26 -0.08 10.95
CA ILE A 116 -11.58 -0.33 11.53
C ILE A 116 -12.33 -1.36 10.68
N ALA A 117 -12.27 -1.23 9.36
CA ALA A 117 -12.90 -2.18 8.44
C ALA A 117 -12.38 -3.61 8.64
N ASP A 118 -11.06 -3.78 8.74
CA ASP A 118 -10.45 -5.07 9.02
C ASP A 118 -10.85 -5.62 10.39
N TRP A 119 -10.78 -4.78 11.42
CA TRP A 119 -11.13 -5.18 12.80
C TRP A 119 -12.58 -5.67 12.94
N PHE A 120 -13.52 -5.04 12.26
CA PHE A 120 -14.94 -5.40 12.31
C PHE A 120 -15.37 -6.41 11.23
N GLY A 121 -14.43 -6.92 10.43
CA GLY A 121 -14.72 -7.90 9.40
C GLY A 121 -15.60 -7.36 8.28
N ILE A 122 -15.37 -6.12 7.87
CA ILE A 122 -16.04 -5.54 6.69
C ILE A 122 -15.62 -6.34 5.45
N ASP A 123 -16.58 -6.79 4.67
CA ASP A 123 -16.35 -7.66 3.51
C ASP A 123 -15.77 -6.91 2.31
N ALA A 124 -16.17 -5.66 2.10
CA ALA A 124 -15.58 -4.81 1.08
C ALA A 124 -15.73 -3.32 1.43
N VAL A 125 -14.74 -2.54 0.97
CA VAL A 125 -14.73 -1.08 1.06
C VAL A 125 -14.76 -0.51 -0.36
N PHE A 126 -15.75 0.32 -0.65
CA PHE A 126 -15.90 1.05 -1.90
C PHE A 126 -15.50 2.50 -1.69
N ALA A 127 -14.58 3.01 -2.50
CA ALA A 127 -14.13 4.38 -2.40
C ALA A 127 -14.46 5.15 -3.68
N ALA A 128 -15.01 6.36 -3.52
CA ALA A 128 -15.22 7.27 -4.63
C ALA A 128 -13.88 7.61 -5.33
N PRO A 129 -13.87 7.91 -6.65
CA PRO A 129 -12.65 8.11 -7.43
C PRO A 129 -11.72 9.22 -6.92
N ASP A 130 -12.25 10.20 -6.22
CA ASP A 130 -11.50 11.32 -5.63
C ASP A 130 -11.07 11.09 -4.17
N THR A 131 -11.32 9.89 -3.63
CA THR A 131 -10.70 9.42 -2.38
C THR A 131 -9.20 9.23 -2.59
N VAL A 132 -8.38 9.55 -1.58
CA VAL A 132 -6.94 9.32 -1.63
C VAL A 132 -6.63 7.86 -1.94
N ASP A 133 -5.60 7.62 -2.76
CA ASP A 133 -5.20 6.28 -3.18
C ASP A 133 -4.80 5.41 -1.97
N VAL A 134 -5.38 4.23 -1.85
CA VAL A 134 -5.11 3.29 -0.76
C VAL A 134 -3.64 2.85 -0.70
N PHE A 135 -2.94 2.88 -1.82
CA PHE A 135 -1.50 2.55 -1.92
C PHE A 135 -0.57 3.74 -1.70
N ASN A 136 -1.12 4.92 -1.40
CA ASN A 136 -0.32 6.06 -0.96
C ASN A 136 0.49 5.66 0.28
N PRO A 137 1.82 5.93 0.34
CA PRO A 137 2.66 5.53 1.47
C PRO A 137 2.13 5.97 2.84
N LYS A 138 1.52 7.15 2.92
CA LYS A 138 0.92 7.65 4.16
C LYS A 138 -0.34 6.88 4.57
N VAL A 139 -1.14 6.43 3.62
CA VAL A 139 -2.31 5.57 3.89
C VAL A 139 -1.83 4.22 4.38
N VAL A 140 -0.90 3.59 3.66
CA VAL A 140 -0.32 2.29 4.03
C VAL A 140 0.26 2.35 5.44
N GLN A 141 1.03 3.40 5.76
CA GLN A 141 1.58 3.59 7.10
C GLN A 141 0.49 3.73 8.18
N ALA A 142 -0.59 4.43 7.88
CA ALA A 142 -1.69 4.65 8.82
C ALA A 142 -2.54 3.39 9.08
N THR A 143 -2.47 2.38 8.22
CA THR A 143 -3.13 1.09 8.47
C THR A 143 -2.46 0.29 9.58
N MET A 144 -1.19 0.55 9.85
CA MET A 144 -0.35 -0.15 10.85
C MET A 144 -0.18 -1.66 10.60
N GLY A 145 -0.35 -2.08 9.37
CA GLY A 145 -0.17 -3.47 8.93
C GLY A 145 -1.43 -4.28 8.86
#